data_6d4ff44376ddb3ecf81f42b81f69745e
#
_entry.id   6d4ff44376ddb3ecf81f42b81f69745e
#
_cell.length_a   1.000
_cell.length_b   1.000
_cell.length_c   1.000
_cell.angle_alpha   90.00
_cell.angle_beta   90.00
_cell.angle_gamma   90.00
#
_symmetry.space_group_name_H-M   'P 1'
#
loop_
_entity.id
_entity.type
_entity.pdbx_description
1 polymer ?
#
loop_
_entity_poly.entity_id
_entity_poly.type
_entity_poly.pdbx_seq_one_letter_code
_entity_poly.pdbx_strand_id
1 'polypeptide(L)'
;MERAVIQTLALKPSDRLLVLAAHPDDESVATGGLLQHALAVGTEALTVFFTDGDNNPWAQRANELRWRITATDRARFAVRRRGEARRALRRLGVAESSLRFLGFPDQGVTDLVLHGNEVAMRTLTEVLTGWRPTVVVGPSLLDLHPDHSALGVMLCLALQGIKETLAPRNYVRYLVHNPALLARHKGSLVLPLAAGQRARKRAAIACHRTQLLLRSTWLLSFARSEERFYMAESPSGLAQHPIRGAALAGRFLELTLASRTLVRSFGARTVCVVGGSSAAAVRLAVDLPATGRAAPVRDLRTGRPLGEAEFRGENGVGELRLPAELVPEGVRLFAKLERRHGFFDEAGWTELTVGAAR
;
A
#
# COMPACT_ATOMS: atom_id res chain seq x y z
N MET A 1 26.96 -1.83 -21.08
CA MET A 1 25.56 -1.98 -20.61
C MET A 1 25.43 -3.39 -20.05
N GLU A 2 25.50 -3.53 -18.74
CA GLU A 2 25.19 -4.80 -18.08
C GLU A 2 23.71 -5.15 -18.36
N ARG A 3 23.48 -6.32 -18.95
CA ARG A 3 22.12 -6.90 -19.04
C ARG A 3 21.65 -7.15 -17.62
N ALA A 4 20.69 -6.38 -17.16
CA ALA A 4 20.04 -6.63 -15.88
C ALA A 4 19.51 -8.07 -15.90
N VAL A 5 20.01 -8.91 -14.99
CA VAL A 5 19.51 -10.27 -14.80
C VAL A 5 18.05 -10.16 -14.40
N ILE A 6 17.15 -10.62 -15.25
CA ILE A 6 15.72 -10.67 -14.96
C ILE A 6 15.53 -11.75 -13.89
N GLN A 7 15.23 -11.35 -12.67
CA GLN A 7 14.87 -12.29 -11.62
C GLN A 7 13.41 -12.71 -11.80
N THR A 8 13.14 -14.01 -11.70
CA THR A 8 11.79 -14.55 -11.79
C THR A 8 11.28 -14.91 -10.40
N LEU A 9 10.03 -14.58 -10.11
CA LEU A 9 9.38 -15.05 -8.88
C LEU A 9 9.11 -16.54 -8.97
N ALA A 10 9.93 -17.35 -8.27
CA ALA A 10 9.80 -18.80 -8.24
C ALA A 10 8.94 -19.25 -7.06
N LEU A 11 7.87 -20.00 -7.34
CA LEU A 11 7.05 -20.70 -6.36
C LEU A 11 7.39 -22.19 -6.36
N LYS A 12 7.17 -22.86 -5.23
CA LYS A 12 7.34 -24.29 -5.02
C LYS A 12 6.02 -24.94 -4.59
N PRO A 13 5.81 -26.24 -4.79
CA PRO A 13 4.63 -26.94 -4.30
C PRO A 13 4.45 -26.83 -2.78
N SER A 14 5.56 -26.74 -2.03
CA SER A 14 5.57 -26.59 -0.57
C SER A 14 5.33 -25.17 -0.09
N ASP A 15 5.24 -24.19 -0.98
CA ASP A 15 4.95 -22.82 -0.62
C ASP A 15 3.47 -22.62 -0.26
N ARG A 16 3.23 -21.64 0.60
CA ARG A 16 1.91 -21.12 0.95
C ARG A 16 1.87 -19.64 0.57
N LEU A 17 1.17 -19.35 -0.51
CA LEU A 17 1.05 -18.01 -1.07
C LEU A 17 -0.09 -17.25 -0.38
N LEU A 18 0.19 -16.09 0.18
CA LEU A 18 -0.81 -15.11 0.58
C LEU A 18 -0.80 -13.93 -0.40
N VAL A 19 -1.95 -13.65 -1.01
CA VAL A 19 -2.19 -12.41 -1.77
C VAL A 19 -3.09 -11.52 -0.93
N LEU A 20 -2.61 -10.33 -0.58
CA LEU A 20 -3.36 -9.31 0.14
C LEU A 20 -3.76 -8.21 -0.84
N ALA A 21 -5.05 -8.09 -1.12
CA ALA A 21 -5.67 -7.10 -1.99
C ALA A 21 -6.33 -6.00 -1.16
N ALA A 22 -6.15 -4.75 -1.53
CA ALA A 22 -6.84 -3.64 -0.87
C ALA A 22 -8.35 -3.67 -1.20
N HIS A 23 -8.67 -3.91 -2.48
CA HIS A 23 -10.04 -3.91 -2.99
C HIS A 23 -10.31 -5.14 -3.87
N PRO A 24 -11.61 -5.52 -4.03
CA PRO A 24 -12.02 -6.50 -5.03
C PRO A 24 -11.81 -5.96 -6.46
N ASP A 25 -10.76 -6.38 -7.12
CA ASP A 25 -10.21 -6.22 -8.48
C ASP A 25 -8.68 -6.27 -8.48
N ASP A 26 -8.01 -5.88 -7.41
CA ASP A 26 -6.54 -5.89 -7.30
C ASP A 26 -5.96 -7.29 -7.54
N GLU A 27 -6.61 -8.33 -7.03
CA GLU A 27 -6.18 -9.72 -7.18
C GLU A 27 -6.12 -10.16 -8.65
N SER A 28 -7.05 -9.67 -9.45
CA SER A 28 -7.09 -9.96 -10.89
C SER A 28 -6.12 -9.06 -11.66
N VAL A 29 -6.06 -7.77 -11.29
CA VAL A 29 -5.26 -6.74 -11.95
C VAL A 29 -3.78 -6.95 -11.70
N ALA A 30 -3.38 -7.13 -10.43
CA ALA A 30 -1.97 -7.20 -10.05
C ALA A 30 -1.40 -8.62 -10.04
N THR A 31 -2.22 -9.64 -9.68
CA THR A 31 -1.73 -10.98 -9.35
C THR A 31 -2.46 -12.12 -10.07
N GLY A 32 -3.30 -11.82 -11.06
CA GLY A 32 -4.08 -12.84 -11.75
C GLY A 32 -3.23 -13.88 -12.49
N GLY A 33 -2.05 -13.52 -12.98
CA GLY A 33 -1.06 -14.44 -13.54
C GLY A 33 -0.36 -15.25 -12.45
N LEU A 34 0.02 -14.61 -11.35
CA LEU A 34 0.67 -15.28 -10.23
C LEU A 34 -0.22 -16.34 -9.59
N LEU A 35 -1.50 -16.07 -9.42
CA LEU A 35 -2.47 -17.05 -8.92
C LEU A 35 -2.57 -18.26 -9.84
N GLN A 36 -2.62 -18.05 -11.17
CA GLN A 36 -2.59 -19.14 -12.13
C GLN A 36 -1.27 -19.93 -12.08
N HIS A 37 -0.15 -19.25 -11.88
CA HIS A 37 1.16 -19.90 -11.74
C HIS A 37 1.22 -20.73 -10.46
N ALA A 38 0.76 -20.21 -9.33
CA ALA A 38 0.69 -20.93 -8.06
C ALA A 38 -0.10 -22.24 -8.21
N LEU A 39 -1.27 -22.19 -8.83
CA LEU A 39 -2.10 -23.38 -9.07
C LEU A 39 -1.40 -24.40 -9.99
N ALA A 40 -0.72 -23.93 -11.04
CA ALA A 40 0.00 -24.81 -11.97
C ALA A 40 1.20 -25.52 -11.32
N VAL A 41 1.83 -24.89 -10.33
CA VAL A 41 2.95 -25.47 -9.55
C VAL A 41 2.44 -26.37 -8.42
N GLY A 42 1.18 -26.25 -8.01
CA GLY A 42 0.62 -26.95 -6.84
C GLY A 42 0.84 -26.20 -5.52
N THR A 43 1.15 -24.90 -5.58
CA THR A 43 1.28 -24.04 -4.40
C THR A 43 -0.11 -23.72 -3.83
N GLU A 44 -0.30 -23.91 -2.51
CA GLU A 44 -1.50 -23.45 -1.82
C GLU A 44 -1.57 -21.93 -1.83
N ALA A 45 -2.72 -21.35 -2.16
CA ALA A 45 -2.91 -19.91 -2.24
C ALA A 45 -4.13 -19.45 -1.43
N LEU A 46 -3.99 -18.34 -0.72
CA LEU A 46 -5.06 -17.61 -0.05
C LEU A 46 -5.09 -16.17 -0.57
N THR A 47 -6.25 -15.72 -1.01
CA THR A 47 -6.49 -14.33 -1.40
C THR A 47 -7.34 -13.64 -0.32
N VAL A 48 -6.82 -12.56 0.23
CA VAL A 48 -7.47 -11.77 1.28
C VAL A 48 -7.77 -10.39 0.76
N PHE A 49 -9.03 -10.00 0.81
CA PHE A 49 -9.49 -8.65 0.50
C PHE A 49 -9.63 -7.87 1.80
N PHE A 50 -8.91 -6.76 1.91
CA PHE A 50 -8.91 -5.96 3.12
C PHE A 50 -10.20 -5.15 3.26
N THR A 51 -10.63 -4.51 2.17
CA THR A 51 -11.91 -3.81 2.09
C THR A 51 -12.86 -4.51 1.11
N ASP A 52 -14.13 -4.14 1.15
CA ASP A 52 -15.12 -4.60 0.17
C ASP A 52 -15.19 -3.68 -1.08
N GLY A 53 -14.44 -2.58 -1.08
CA GLY A 53 -14.44 -1.60 -2.16
C GLY A 53 -15.78 -0.89 -2.33
N ASP A 54 -16.49 -0.67 -1.25
CA ASP A 54 -17.87 -0.18 -1.23
C ASP A 54 -17.99 1.35 -1.25
N ASN A 55 -16.86 2.06 -1.14
CA ASN A 55 -16.83 3.51 -1.14
C ASN A 55 -16.24 4.12 -2.43
N ASN A 56 -16.54 3.53 -3.58
CA ASN A 56 -16.28 4.16 -4.88
C ASN A 56 -17.55 4.86 -5.40
N PRO A 57 -17.84 6.10 -4.96
CA PRO A 57 -19.12 6.75 -5.22
C PRO A 57 -19.33 7.04 -6.71
N TRP A 58 -18.28 7.28 -7.48
CA TRP A 58 -18.40 7.53 -8.91
C TRP A 58 -18.80 6.27 -9.68
N ALA A 59 -18.15 5.15 -9.40
CA ALA A 59 -18.50 3.87 -10.00
C ALA A 59 -19.92 3.46 -9.59
N GLN A 60 -20.27 3.62 -8.30
CA GLN A 60 -21.60 3.28 -7.82
C GLN A 60 -22.70 4.15 -8.44
N ARG A 61 -22.51 5.48 -8.50
CA ARG A 61 -23.45 6.40 -9.16
C ARG A 61 -23.69 6.02 -10.61
N ALA A 62 -22.61 5.73 -11.35
CA ALA A 62 -22.72 5.32 -12.75
C ALA A 62 -23.42 3.97 -12.92
N ASN A 63 -23.15 2.99 -12.04
CA ASN A 63 -23.77 1.66 -12.10
C ASN A 63 -25.25 1.66 -11.70
N GLU A 64 -25.63 2.50 -10.71
CA GLU A 64 -26.96 2.50 -10.13
C GLU A 64 -27.85 3.66 -10.61
N LEU A 65 -27.29 4.56 -11.42
CA LEU A 65 -27.95 5.78 -11.91
C LEU A 65 -28.52 6.63 -10.76
N ARG A 66 -27.77 6.69 -9.64
CA ARG A 66 -28.16 7.41 -8.41
C ARG A 66 -27.14 8.48 -8.07
N TRP A 67 -27.62 9.67 -7.74
CA TRP A 67 -26.73 10.77 -7.32
C TRP A 67 -26.33 10.67 -5.84
N ARG A 68 -27.29 10.37 -4.97
CA ARG A 68 -27.06 10.20 -3.52
C ARG A 68 -26.82 8.74 -3.21
N ILE A 69 -25.72 8.46 -2.51
CA ILE A 69 -25.33 7.12 -2.08
C ILE A 69 -25.45 7.06 -0.55
N THR A 70 -26.29 6.16 -0.05
CA THR A 70 -26.52 5.92 1.37
C THR A 70 -25.65 4.75 1.87
N ALA A 71 -25.61 4.53 3.19
CA ALA A 71 -24.93 3.36 3.77
C ALA A 71 -25.51 2.03 3.25
N THR A 72 -26.84 1.93 3.09
CA THR A 72 -27.49 0.76 2.51
C THR A 72 -27.08 0.52 1.06
N ASP A 73 -26.91 1.59 0.27
CA ASP A 73 -26.44 1.48 -1.10
C ASP A 73 -25.01 0.96 -1.14
N ARG A 74 -24.13 1.44 -0.25
CA ARG A 74 -22.75 0.92 -0.12
C ARG A 74 -22.74 -0.56 0.26
N ALA A 75 -23.52 -0.98 1.25
CA ALA A 75 -23.59 -2.38 1.65
C ALA A 75 -24.02 -3.29 0.48
N ARG A 76 -24.99 -2.86 -0.32
CA ARG A 76 -25.40 -3.56 -1.55
C ARG A 76 -24.26 -3.60 -2.58
N PHE A 77 -23.54 -2.51 -2.74
CA PHE A 77 -22.40 -2.42 -3.67
C PHE A 77 -21.25 -3.33 -3.23
N ALA A 78 -20.97 -3.41 -1.90
CA ALA A 78 -20.03 -4.37 -1.32
C ALA A 78 -20.36 -5.82 -1.72
N VAL A 79 -21.60 -6.23 -1.54
CA VAL A 79 -22.09 -7.58 -1.91
C VAL A 79 -21.84 -7.85 -3.40
N ARG A 80 -22.12 -6.85 -4.25
CA ARG A 80 -21.92 -6.96 -5.70
C ARG A 80 -20.43 -7.10 -6.04
N ARG A 81 -19.54 -6.28 -5.44
CA ARG A 81 -18.09 -6.34 -5.67
C ARG A 81 -17.49 -7.65 -5.18
N ARG A 82 -17.88 -8.14 -4.00
CA ARG A 82 -17.48 -9.48 -3.53
C ARG A 82 -17.90 -10.57 -4.50
N GLY A 83 -19.12 -10.49 -5.06
CA GLY A 83 -19.60 -11.42 -6.08
C GLY A 83 -18.80 -11.36 -7.38
N GLU A 84 -18.33 -10.18 -7.77
CA GLU A 84 -17.44 -9.99 -8.94
C GLU A 84 -16.07 -10.63 -8.71
N ALA A 85 -15.45 -10.40 -7.54
CA ALA A 85 -14.18 -11.02 -7.17
C ALA A 85 -14.26 -12.56 -7.12
N ARG A 86 -15.33 -13.13 -6.55
CA ARG A 86 -15.54 -14.57 -6.57
C ARG A 86 -15.62 -15.14 -8.01
N ARG A 87 -16.31 -14.46 -8.91
CA ARG A 87 -16.39 -14.86 -10.32
C ARG A 87 -15.02 -14.73 -11.02
N ALA A 88 -14.29 -13.64 -10.72
CA ALA A 88 -12.96 -13.41 -11.27
C ALA A 88 -11.98 -14.51 -10.85
N LEU A 89 -11.90 -14.80 -9.56
CA LEU A 89 -11.01 -15.83 -9.03
C LEU A 89 -11.38 -17.23 -9.54
N ARG A 90 -12.67 -17.54 -9.70
CA ARG A 90 -13.11 -18.79 -10.35
C ARG A 90 -12.62 -18.88 -11.79
N ARG A 91 -12.58 -17.77 -12.55
CA ARG A 91 -12.01 -17.73 -13.91
C ARG A 91 -10.51 -18.00 -13.93
N LEU A 92 -9.80 -17.68 -12.86
CA LEU A 92 -8.38 -17.99 -12.69
C LEU A 92 -8.14 -19.42 -12.17
N GLY A 93 -9.18 -20.16 -11.81
CA GLY A 93 -9.10 -21.52 -11.25
C GLY A 93 -8.97 -21.56 -9.72
N VAL A 94 -9.09 -20.44 -9.02
CA VAL A 94 -8.97 -20.37 -7.57
C VAL A 94 -10.27 -20.81 -6.91
N ALA A 95 -10.17 -21.72 -5.93
CA ALA A 95 -11.31 -22.23 -5.17
C ALA A 95 -11.89 -21.16 -4.23
N GLU A 96 -13.20 -21.20 -3.97
CA GLU A 96 -13.86 -20.23 -3.10
C GLU A 96 -13.39 -20.33 -1.64
N SER A 97 -12.98 -21.51 -1.18
CA SER A 97 -12.37 -21.72 0.14
C SER A 97 -11.04 -20.99 0.33
N SER A 98 -10.41 -20.55 -0.76
CA SER A 98 -9.16 -19.79 -0.77
C SER A 98 -9.37 -18.27 -0.76
N LEU A 99 -10.57 -17.78 -0.41
CA LEU A 99 -10.91 -16.37 -0.38
C LEU A 99 -11.35 -15.95 1.03
N ARG A 100 -10.89 -14.78 1.46
CA ARG A 100 -11.35 -14.10 2.68
C ARG A 100 -11.63 -12.64 2.41
N PHE A 101 -12.74 -12.12 2.94
CA PHE A 101 -13.10 -10.70 2.92
C PHE A 101 -13.11 -10.19 4.36
N LEU A 102 -12.31 -9.18 4.67
CA LEU A 102 -12.18 -8.65 6.02
C LEU A 102 -13.19 -7.54 6.32
N GLY A 103 -13.67 -6.84 5.28
CA GLY A 103 -14.74 -5.85 5.39
C GLY A 103 -14.34 -4.56 6.11
N PHE A 104 -13.06 -4.19 6.10
CA PHE A 104 -12.63 -2.89 6.61
C PHE A 104 -13.09 -1.75 5.69
N PRO A 105 -13.19 -0.51 6.21
CA PRO A 105 -13.68 0.62 5.44
C PRO A 105 -12.85 0.89 4.18
N ASP A 106 -13.51 0.93 3.03
CA ASP A 106 -12.93 1.41 1.77
C ASP A 106 -12.73 2.92 1.83
N GLN A 107 -11.59 3.41 1.35
CA GLN A 107 -11.07 4.78 1.51
C GLN A 107 -10.80 5.17 2.99
N GLY A 108 -10.64 4.19 3.85
CA GLY A 108 -10.41 4.38 5.29
C GLY A 108 -9.12 3.74 5.80
N VAL A 109 -8.37 3.01 4.96
CA VAL A 109 -7.18 2.27 5.41
C VAL A 109 -6.08 3.20 5.90
N THR A 110 -5.92 4.38 5.28
CA THR A 110 -4.99 5.40 5.78
C THR A 110 -5.34 5.82 7.21
N ASP A 111 -6.62 6.06 7.51
CA ASP A 111 -7.06 6.43 8.85
C ASP A 111 -6.82 5.31 9.87
N LEU A 112 -6.99 4.03 9.47
CA LEU A 112 -6.64 2.89 10.32
C LEU A 112 -5.16 2.88 10.70
N VAL A 113 -4.28 3.23 9.77
CA VAL A 113 -2.82 3.35 10.02
C VAL A 113 -2.53 4.55 10.92
N LEU A 114 -3.04 5.73 10.58
CA LEU A 114 -2.75 6.98 11.28
C LEU A 114 -3.20 6.92 12.74
N HIS A 115 -4.37 6.35 13.02
CA HIS A 115 -4.92 6.26 14.36
C HIS A 115 -4.57 4.96 15.09
N GLY A 116 -3.82 4.06 14.45
CA GLY A 116 -3.35 2.83 15.07
C GLY A 116 -4.48 1.86 15.43
N ASN A 117 -5.36 1.56 14.49
CA ASN A 117 -6.52 0.69 14.74
C ASN A 117 -6.09 -0.73 15.11
N GLU A 118 -6.26 -1.09 16.39
CA GLU A 118 -5.82 -2.38 16.93
C GLU A 118 -6.60 -3.56 16.36
N VAL A 119 -7.89 -3.37 16.06
CA VAL A 119 -8.73 -4.44 15.50
C VAL A 119 -8.23 -4.81 14.11
N ALA A 120 -7.94 -3.82 13.26
CA ALA A 120 -7.42 -4.04 11.91
C ALA A 120 -6.04 -4.72 11.94
N MET A 121 -5.14 -4.25 12.81
CA MET A 121 -3.81 -4.86 12.98
C MET A 121 -3.89 -6.29 13.50
N ARG A 122 -4.71 -6.54 14.52
CA ARG A 122 -4.93 -7.89 15.07
C ARG A 122 -5.50 -8.83 14.00
N THR A 123 -6.54 -8.42 13.29
CA THR A 123 -7.16 -9.23 12.23
C THR A 123 -6.15 -9.60 11.13
N LEU A 124 -5.33 -8.65 10.69
CA LEU A 124 -4.27 -8.93 9.72
C LEU A 124 -3.22 -9.90 10.28
N THR A 125 -2.82 -9.71 11.53
CA THR A 125 -1.87 -10.60 12.23
C THR A 125 -2.45 -12.01 12.37
N GLU A 126 -3.72 -12.17 12.73
CA GLU A 126 -4.42 -13.46 12.81
C GLU A 126 -4.48 -14.18 11.45
N VAL A 127 -4.69 -13.44 10.37
CA VAL A 127 -4.61 -14.02 9.00
C VAL A 127 -3.21 -14.56 8.73
N LEU A 128 -2.17 -13.78 9.03
CA LEU A 128 -0.77 -14.18 8.80
C LEU A 128 -0.37 -15.39 9.65
N THR A 129 -0.67 -15.35 10.95
CA THR A 129 -0.28 -16.44 11.88
C THR A 129 -1.10 -17.71 11.66
N GLY A 130 -2.38 -17.58 11.33
CA GLY A 130 -3.26 -18.71 11.04
C GLY A 130 -2.96 -19.38 9.70
N TRP A 131 -2.71 -18.60 8.64
CA TRP A 131 -2.36 -19.14 7.33
C TRP A 131 -0.90 -19.57 7.23
N ARG A 132 0.02 -18.93 7.97
CA ARG A 132 1.48 -19.18 7.96
C ARG A 132 2.07 -19.15 6.54
N PRO A 133 1.97 -18.05 5.80
CA PRO A 133 2.49 -17.96 4.44
C PRO A 133 4.02 -18.07 4.39
N THR A 134 4.55 -18.73 3.36
CA THR A 134 5.98 -18.68 3.00
C THR A 134 6.28 -17.58 2.00
N VAL A 135 5.27 -17.19 1.21
CA VAL A 135 5.33 -16.08 0.24
C VAL A 135 4.16 -15.15 0.47
N VAL A 136 4.45 -13.89 0.72
CA VAL A 136 3.44 -12.83 0.90
C VAL A 136 3.53 -11.86 -0.25
N VAL A 137 2.37 -11.53 -0.83
CA VAL A 137 2.22 -10.54 -1.90
C VAL A 137 1.23 -9.49 -1.46
N GLY A 138 1.66 -8.24 -1.39
CA GLY A 138 0.83 -7.11 -0.96
C GLY A 138 1.08 -5.85 -1.78
N PRO A 139 0.33 -4.78 -1.56
CA PRO A 139 0.52 -3.53 -2.28
C PRO A 139 1.82 -2.83 -1.86
N SER A 140 2.40 -2.08 -2.79
CA SER A 140 3.59 -1.26 -2.56
C SER A 140 3.25 -0.03 -1.71
N LEU A 141 4.20 0.39 -0.88
CA LEU A 141 4.15 1.66 -0.14
C LEU A 141 4.07 2.86 -1.09
N LEU A 142 4.64 2.74 -2.30
CA LEU A 142 4.71 3.78 -3.33
C LEU A 142 3.49 3.80 -4.27
N ASP A 143 2.45 3.02 -3.98
CA ASP A 143 1.19 3.14 -4.70
C ASP A 143 0.52 4.48 -4.36
N LEU A 144 -0.04 5.15 -5.38
CA LEU A 144 -0.68 6.46 -5.18
C LEU A 144 -2.10 6.36 -4.62
N HIS A 145 -2.70 5.16 -4.62
CA HIS A 145 -3.97 4.97 -3.94
C HIS A 145 -3.74 4.90 -2.43
N PRO A 146 -4.40 5.77 -1.62
CA PRO A 146 -4.15 5.85 -0.18
C PRO A 146 -4.32 4.51 0.55
N ASP A 147 -5.36 3.75 0.20
CA ASP A 147 -5.60 2.45 0.84
C ASP A 147 -4.53 1.42 0.50
N HIS A 148 -3.99 1.42 -0.73
CA HIS A 148 -2.93 0.50 -1.13
C HIS A 148 -1.66 0.77 -0.34
N SER A 149 -1.17 2.00 -0.38
CA SER A 149 0.07 2.37 0.30
C SER A 149 -0.03 2.19 1.83
N ALA A 150 -1.19 2.52 2.42
CA ALA A 150 -1.44 2.31 3.84
C ALA A 150 -1.51 0.82 4.21
N LEU A 151 -2.17 -0.02 3.40
CA LEU A 151 -2.20 -1.47 3.61
C LEU A 151 -0.79 -2.08 3.51
N GLY A 152 0.06 -1.55 2.62
CA GLY A 152 1.47 -1.89 2.56
C GLY A 152 2.20 -1.61 3.88
N VAL A 153 1.95 -0.44 4.50
CA VAL A 153 2.49 -0.11 5.84
C VAL A 153 1.98 -1.08 6.90
N MET A 154 0.66 -1.32 6.95
CA MET A 154 0.08 -2.28 7.92
C MET A 154 0.71 -3.66 7.78
N LEU A 155 0.89 -4.15 6.56
CA LEU A 155 1.52 -5.45 6.31
C LEU A 155 2.98 -5.48 6.78
N CYS A 156 3.75 -4.42 6.54
CA CYS A 156 5.12 -4.31 7.04
C CYS A 156 5.17 -4.34 8.59
N LEU A 157 4.28 -3.61 9.26
CA LEU A 157 4.20 -3.57 10.72
C LEU A 157 3.73 -4.92 11.30
N ALA A 158 2.73 -5.57 10.67
CA ALA A 158 2.26 -6.88 11.09
C ALA A 158 3.37 -7.95 10.98
N LEU A 159 4.07 -8.00 9.83
CA LEU A 159 5.19 -8.94 9.63
C LEU A 159 6.34 -8.68 10.61
N GLN A 160 6.62 -7.42 10.96
CA GLN A 160 7.61 -7.11 11.98
C GLN A 160 7.18 -7.61 13.35
N GLY A 161 5.90 -7.42 13.71
CA GLY A 161 5.39 -7.85 15.03
C GLY A 161 5.41 -9.36 15.25
N ILE A 162 5.43 -10.15 14.17
CA ILE A 162 5.41 -11.62 14.23
C ILE A 162 6.71 -12.28 13.73
N LYS A 163 7.76 -11.51 13.47
CA LYS A 163 9.02 -12.01 12.86
C LYS A 163 9.65 -13.19 13.62
N GLU A 164 9.50 -13.24 14.94
CA GLU A 164 10.03 -14.31 15.78
C GLU A 164 9.26 -15.63 15.63
N THR A 165 7.99 -15.57 15.20
CA THR A 165 7.10 -16.73 15.04
C THR A 165 6.85 -17.10 13.58
N LEU A 166 6.98 -16.14 12.70
CA LEU A 166 6.75 -16.28 11.26
C LEU A 166 7.65 -15.34 10.48
N ALA A 167 8.56 -15.91 9.68
CA ALA A 167 9.37 -15.17 8.71
C ALA A 167 9.09 -15.72 7.30
N PRO A 168 8.23 -15.08 6.51
CA PRO A 168 8.02 -15.48 5.12
C PRO A 168 9.35 -15.46 4.35
N ARG A 169 9.58 -16.49 3.52
CA ARG A 169 10.76 -16.56 2.66
C ARG A 169 10.86 -15.36 1.72
N ASN A 170 9.71 -14.93 1.21
CA ASN A 170 9.59 -13.77 0.33
C ASN A 170 8.40 -12.90 0.75
N TYR A 171 8.64 -11.60 0.85
CA TYR A 171 7.61 -10.58 0.81
C TYR A 171 7.82 -9.73 -0.43
N VAL A 172 6.87 -9.77 -1.34
CA VAL A 172 6.90 -9.02 -2.60
C VAL A 172 5.71 -8.06 -2.71
N ARG A 173 5.91 -6.98 -3.43
CA ARG A 173 4.96 -5.89 -3.57
C ARG A 173 4.49 -5.76 -5.00
N TYR A 174 3.21 -5.48 -5.18
CA TYR A 174 2.65 -5.09 -6.47
C TYR A 174 2.33 -3.59 -6.50
N LEU A 175 2.20 -3.04 -7.70
CA LEU A 175 1.82 -1.65 -7.98
C LEU A 175 0.64 -1.63 -8.94
N VAL A 176 -0.35 -0.76 -8.68
CA VAL A 176 -1.52 -0.55 -9.55
C VAL A 176 -1.64 0.92 -9.98
N HIS A 177 -1.63 1.85 -9.04
CA HIS A 177 -1.96 3.26 -9.28
C HIS A 177 -0.75 4.19 -9.37
N ASN A 178 0.42 3.69 -9.78
CA ASN A 178 1.58 4.55 -10.01
C ASN A 178 2.15 4.34 -11.42
N PRO A 179 1.58 5.00 -12.45
CA PRO A 179 1.97 4.80 -13.83
C PRO A 179 3.44 5.16 -14.11
N ALA A 180 3.99 6.13 -13.39
CA ALA A 180 5.39 6.55 -13.55
C ALA A 180 6.37 5.44 -13.11
N LEU A 181 6.03 4.67 -12.07
CA LEU A 181 6.83 3.54 -11.60
C LEU A 181 6.51 2.27 -12.41
N LEU A 182 5.26 2.05 -12.80
CA LEU A 182 4.88 0.92 -13.67
C LEU A 182 5.62 0.92 -15.02
N ALA A 183 5.99 2.09 -15.52
CA ALA A 183 6.78 2.23 -16.74
C ALA A 183 8.28 1.93 -16.54
N ARG A 184 8.76 1.83 -15.29
CA ARG A 184 10.19 1.62 -14.97
C ARG A 184 10.42 0.18 -14.53
N HIS A 185 11.44 -0.46 -15.09
CA HIS A 185 11.65 -1.91 -14.97
C HIS A 185 12.76 -2.32 -14.01
N LYS A 186 13.52 -1.37 -13.44
CA LYS A 186 14.66 -1.69 -12.59
C LYS A 186 14.22 -2.28 -11.23
N GLY A 187 14.79 -3.42 -10.87
CA GLY A 187 14.57 -4.09 -9.58
C GLY A 187 13.26 -4.88 -9.47
N SER A 188 12.56 -5.12 -10.58
CA SER A 188 11.34 -5.94 -10.56
C SER A 188 11.66 -7.43 -10.74
N LEU A 189 10.90 -8.27 -10.02
CA LEU A 189 10.73 -9.67 -10.34
C LEU A 189 9.69 -9.77 -11.46
N VAL A 190 9.98 -10.53 -12.51
CA VAL A 190 9.11 -10.67 -13.65
C VAL A 190 8.49 -12.07 -13.67
N LEU A 191 7.20 -12.15 -13.84
CA LEU A 191 6.47 -13.38 -14.11
C LEU A 191 5.91 -13.34 -15.52
N PRO A 192 6.53 -14.04 -16.51
CA PRO A 192 6.00 -14.14 -17.86
C PRO A 192 4.66 -14.88 -17.90
N LEU A 193 3.74 -14.42 -18.74
CA LEU A 193 2.42 -15.03 -18.92
C LEU A 193 2.27 -15.55 -20.35
N ALA A 194 1.98 -16.84 -20.47
CA ALA A 194 1.58 -17.44 -21.74
C ALA A 194 0.27 -16.82 -22.25
N ALA A 195 0.02 -16.92 -23.55
CA ALA A 195 -1.18 -16.34 -24.18
C ALA A 195 -2.49 -16.81 -23.50
N GLY A 196 -2.59 -18.08 -23.14
CA GLY A 196 -3.75 -18.63 -22.43
C GLY A 196 -3.92 -18.08 -21.01
N GLN A 197 -2.82 -17.87 -20.27
CA GLN A 197 -2.84 -17.25 -18.94
C GLN A 197 -3.28 -15.79 -19.03
N ARG A 198 -2.77 -15.05 -20.01
CA ARG A 198 -3.16 -13.67 -20.29
C ARG A 198 -4.64 -13.55 -20.64
N ALA A 199 -5.15 -14.47 -21.48
CA ALA A 199 -6.56 -14.51 -21.85
C ALA A 199 -7.46 -14.77 -20.63
N ARG A 200 -7.10 -15.73 -19.76
CA ARG A 200 -7.82 -15.99 -18.50
C ARG A 200 -7.76 -14.79 -17.53
N LYS A 201 -6.59 -14.15 -17.39
CA LYS A 201 -6.45 -12.92 -16.59
C LYS A 201 -7.37 -11.81 -17.12
N ARG A 202 -7.40 -11.60 -18.43
CA ARG A 202 -8.31 -10.61 -19.04
C ARG A 202 -9.78 -10.93 -18.77
N ALA A 203 -10.16 -12.20 -18.84
CA ALA A 203 -11.52 -12.65 -18.54
C ALA A 203 -11.87 -12.51 -17.06
N ALA A 204 -10.90 -12.67 -16.14
CA ALA A 204 -11.07 -12.40 -14.72
C ALA A 204 -11.29 -10.91 -14.45
N ILE A 205 -10.43 -10.03 -14.98
CA ILE A 205 -10.59 -8.57 -14.89
C ILE A 205 -11.96 -8.15 -15.43
N ALA A 206 -12.44 -8.78 -16.52
CA ALA A 206 -13.75 -8.50 -17.10
C ALA A 206 -14.95 -8.89 -16.20
N CYS A 207 -14.73 -9.64 -15.12
CA CYS A 207 -15.76 -9.93 -14.13
C CYS A 207 -16.09 -8.73 -13.23
N HIS A 208 -15.17 -7.77 -13.07
CA HIS A 208 -15.33 -6.57 -12.23
C HIS A 208 -16.12 -5.47 -12.97
N ARG A 209 -17.35 -5.81 -13.36
CA ARG A 209 -18.20 -4.94 -14.20
C ARG A 209 -18.46 -3.58 -13.58
N THR A 210 -18.59 -3.52 -12.24
CA THR A 210 -18.80 -2.26 -11.52
C THR A 210 -17.66 -1.28 -11.72
N GLN A 211 -16.42 -1.75 -11.89
CA GLN A 211 -15.23 -0.93 -12.08
C GLN A 211 -14.95 -0.65 -13.57
N LEU A 212 -15.28 -1.59 -14.42
CA LEU A 212 -15.07 -1.47 -15.86
C LEU A 212 -15.92 -0.37 -16.51
N LEU A 213 -17.08 -0.05 -15.95
CA LEU A 213 -17.97 0.95 -16.53
C LEU A 213 -17.26 2.31 -16.76
N LEU A 214 -16.39 2.72 -15.85
CA LEU A 214 -15.66 4.00 -15.95
C LEU A 214 -14.20 3.86 -16.39
N ARG A 215 -13.60 2.68 -16.25
CA ARG A 215 -12.14 2.49 -16.42
C ARG A 215 -11.77 1.24 -17.21
N SER A 216 -12.62 0.80 -18.15
CA SER A 216 -12.45 -0.47 -18.88
C SER A 216 -11.09 -0.59 -19.57
N THR A 217 -10.70 0.42 -20.36
CA THR A 217 -9.42 0.42 -21.08
C THR A 217 -8.23 0.31 -20.14
N TRP A 218 -8.24 1.07 -19.05
CA TRP A 218 -7.17 1.06 -18.06
C TRP A 218 -7.08 -0.29 -17.34
N LEU A 219 -8.17 -0.81 -16.78
CA LEU A 219 -8.17 -2.10 -16.08
C LEU A 219 -7.76 -3.26 -17.00
N LEU A 220 -8.33 -3.32 -18.21
CA LEU A 220 -7.99 -4.39 -19.17
C LEU A 220 -6.56 -4.29 -19.68
N SER A 221 -5.90 -3.12 -19.58
CA SER A 221 -4.50 -2.95 -19.94
C SER A 221 -3.53 -3.72 -19.04
N PHE A 222 -3.97 -4.19 -17.85
CA PHE A 222 -3.16 -5.03 -16.96
C PHE A 222 -3.09 -6.50 -17.40
N ALA A 223 -3.86 -6.92 -18.38
CA ALA A 223 -3.70 -8.24 -19.01
C ALA A 223 -2.51 -8.28 -19.99
N ARG A 224 -1.31 -8.00 -19.46
CA ARG A 224 -0.03 -7.94 -20.19
C ARG A 224 0.59 -9.34 -20.35
N SER A 225 1.68 -9.41 -21.11
CA SER A 225 2.50 -10.63 -21.28
C SER A 225 3.33 -10.99 -20.05
N GLU A 226 3.33 -10.13 -19.02
CA GLU A 226 4.05 -10.34 -17.77
C GLU A 226 3.39 -9.60 -16.62
N GLU A 227 3.61 -10.11 -15.42
CA GLU A 227 3.37 -9.39 -14.16
C GLU A 227 4.70 -9.01 -13.52
N ARG A 228 4.69 -7.93 -12.76
CA ARG A 228 5.89 -7.39 -12.10
C ARG A 228 5.66 -7.18 -10.63
N PHE A 229 6.66 -7.63 -9.85
CA PHE A 229 6.67 -7.54 -8.41
C PHE A 229 8.00 -6.96 -7.95
N TYR A 230 8.05 -6.45 -6.73
CA TYR A 230 9.23 -5.82 -6.15
C TYR A 230 9.53 -6.45 -4.79
N MET A 231 10.77 -6.88 -4.55
CA MET A 231 11.21 -7.41 -3.24
C MET A 231 11.34 -6.31 -2.21
N ALA A 232 11.71 -5.12 -2.66
CA ALA A 232 11.80 -3.89 -1.87
C ALA A 232 11.18 -2.74 -2.65
N GLU A 233 10.98 -1.59 -2.04
CA GLU A 233 10.52 -0.42 -2.78
C GLU A 233 11.54 -0.03 -3.84
N SER A 234 11.03 0.36 -5.01
CA SER A 234 11.87 0.72 -6.15
C SER A 234 12.80 1.88 -5.80
N PRO A 235 14.14 1.74 -5.95
CA PRO A 235 15.07 2.84 -5.69
C PRO A 235 14.75 4.10 -6.50
N SER A 236 14.27 3.94 -7.74
CA SER A 236 13.85 5.09 -8.56
C SER A 236 12.56 5.74 -8.07
N GLY A 237 11.69 4.99 -7.40
CA GLY A 237 10.49 5.49 -6.75
C GLY A 237 10.85 6.26 -5.49
N LEU A 238 11.71 5.70 -4.64
CA LEU A 238 12.22 6.36 -3.45
C LEU A 238 12.96 7.66 -3.81
N ALA A 239 13.75 7.66 -4.89
CA ALA A 239 14.40 8.87 -5.39
C ALA A 239 13.44 9.97 -5.88
N GLN A 240 12.16 9.70 -6.07
CA GLN A 240 11.12 10.67 -6.44
C GLN A 240 10.15 10.97 -5.29
N HIS A 241 10.22 10.21 -4.21
CA HIS A 241 9.37 10.44 -3.03
C HIS A 241 9.67 11.82 -2.43
N PRO A 242 8.66 12.58 -1.98
CA PRO A 242 8.89 13.90 -1.37
C PRO A 242 9.69 13.84 -0.08
N ILE A 243 9.68 12.74 0.65
CA ILE A 243 10.56 12.49 1.79
C ILE A 243 11.76 11.69 1.27
N ARG A 244 12.95 12.31 1.26
CA ARG A 244 14.17 11.80 0.62
C ARG A 244 15.07 10.99 1.53
N GLY A 245 14.98 11.23 2.84
CA GLY A 245 15.83 10.59 3.82
C GLY A 245 15.49 10.97 5.24
N ALA A 246 16.07 10.24 6.18
CA ALA A 246 15.98 10.49 7.60
C ALA A 246 17.35 10.27 8.24
N ALA A 247 17.73 11.09 9.21
CA ALA A 247 18.93 10.94 10.01
C ALA A 247 18.69 11.36 11.45
N LEU A 248 19.40 10.72 12.39
CA LEU A 248 19.49 11.21 13.77
C LEU A 248 20.63 12.21 13.87
N ALA A 249 20.32 13.45 14.25
CA ALA A 249 21.28 14.54 14.45
C ALA A 249 21.12 15.11 15.85
N GLY A 250 21.96 14.66 16.77
CA GLY A 250 21.86 15.02 18.18
C GLY A 250 20.48 14.60 18.76
N ARG A 251 19.73 15.57 19.24
CA ARG A 251 18.39 15.38 19.82
C ARG A 251 17.23 15.41 18.79
N PHE A 252 17.54 15.39 17.50
CA PHE A 252 16.52 15.50 16.46
C PHE A 252 16.53 14.32 15.51
N LEU A 253 15.34 13.90 15.08
CA LEU A 253 15.12 13.16 13.85
C LEU A 253 14.93 14.16 12.72
N GLU A 254 15.85 14.23 11.80
CA GLU A 254 15.83 15.12 10.63
C GLU A 254 15.26 14.38 9.43
N LEU A 255 14.22 14.95 8.82
CA LEU A 255 13.63 14.45 7.58
C LEU A 255 13.97 15.41 6.44
N THR A 256 14.64 14.93 5.41
CA THR A 256 14.88 15.72 4.20
C THR A 256 13.66 15.64 3.29
N LEU A 257 13.07 16.78 2.99
CA LEU A 257 11.91 16.93 2.12
C LEU A 257 12.31 17.56 0.79
N ALA A 258 11.81 17.03 -0.32
CA ALA A 258 12.00 17.61 -1.65
C ALA A 258 10.77 17.37 -2.51
N SER A 259 10.05 18.41 -2.88
CA SER A 259 8.88 18.32 -3.74
C SER A 259 8.78 19.55 -4.63
N ARG A 260 8.46 19.34 -5.91
CA ARG A 260 8.24 20.45 -6.87
C ARG A 260 7.05 21.32 -6.47
N THR A 261 6.13 20.77 -5.68
CA THR A 261 4.92 21.46 -5.21
C THR A 261 5.12 22.15 -3.86
N LEU A 262 6.23 21.91 -3.15
CA LEU A 262 6.56 22.61 -1.89
C LEU A 262 6.76 24.13 -2.10
N VAL A 263 7.15 24.56 -3.29
CA VAL A 263 7.45 25.97 -3.60
C VAL A 263 6.23 26.89 -3.48
N ARG A 264 5.00 26.37 -3.61
CA ARG A 264 3.79 27.22 -3.71
C ARG A 264 2.79 27.10 -2.56
N SER A 265 2.91 26.13 -1.65
CA SER A 265 1.91 25.96 -0.58
C SER A 265 2.39 25.08 0.59
N PHE A 266 3.42 25.51 1.29
CA PHE A 266 3.90 24.80 2.49
C PHE A 266 2.81 24.62 3.56
N GLY A 267 1.91 25.59 3.73
CA GLY A 267 0.84 25.57 4.74
C GLY A 267 -0.33 24.62 4.47
N ALA A 268 -0.28 23.78 3.45
CA ALA A 268 -1.37 22.86 3.08
C ALA A 268 -0.94 21.38 3.09
N ARG A 269 0.13 21.03 3.81
CA ARG A 269 0.69 19.68 3.85
C ARG A 269 1.01 19.26 5.27
N THR A 270 0.80 17.98 5.54
CA THR A 270 1.08 17.37 6.84
C THR A 270 2.09 16.23 6.61
N VAL A 271 3.19 16.24 7.35
CA VAL A 271 4.07 15.08 7.46
C VAL A 271 3.49 14.17 8.53
N CYS A 272 3.16 12.96 8.14
CA CYS A 272 2.75 11.90 9.05
C CYS A 272 3.90 10.91 9.22
N VAL A 273 4.20 10.51 10.46
CA VAL A 273 5.20 9.48 10.79
C VAL A 273 4.53 8.43 11.66
N VAL A 274 4.60 7.18 11.22
CA VAL A 274 4.04 6.04 11.94
C VAL A 274 5.09 4.94 12.10
N GLY A 275 5.01 4.18 13.19
CA GLY A 275 5.90 3.04 13.43
C GLY A 275 5.49 2.23 14.63
N GLY A 276 6.16 1.10 14.84
CA GLY A 276 5.92 0.20 15.95
C GLY A 276 4.55 -0.49 15.92
N SER A 277 4.47 -1.57 16.67
CA SER A 277 3.24 -2.30 16.95
C SER A 277 2.94 -2.21 18.45
N SER A 278 1.68 -2.01 18.83
CA SER A 278 1.21 -1.96 20.23
C SER A 278 1.73 -0.78 21.07
N ALA A 279 2.24 -1.01 22.28
CA ALA A 279 2.56 0.01 23.29
C ALA A 279 3.64 1.03 22.86
N ALA A 280 4.58 0.64 21.98
CA ALA A 280 5.63 1.51 21.43
C ALA A 280 5.24 2.15 20.08
N ALA A 281 3.95 2.26 19.80
CA ALA A 281 3.48 2.77 18.51
C ALA A 281 3.68 4.29 18.39
N VAL A 282 4.45 4.69 17.38
CA VAL A 282 4.63 6.09 16.97
C VAL A 282 3.51 6.49 16.02
N ARG A 283 2.85 7.60 16.29
CA ARG A 283 1.77 8.17 15.45
C ARG A 283 1.83 9.68 15.51
N LEU A 284 2.69 10.27 14.68
CA LEU A 284 2.99 11.71 14.72
C LEU A 284 2.49 12.42 13.47
N ALA A 285 2.04 13.65 13.64
CA ALA A 285 1.73 14.56 12.55
C ALA A 285 2.31 15.94 12.80
N VAL A 286 2.83 16.55 11.74
CA VAL A 286 3.30 17.93 11.71
C VAL A 286 2.72 18.62 10.49
N ASP A 287 1.90 19.65 10.70
CA ASP A 287 1.51 20.55 9.63
C ASP A 287 2.72 21.42 9.28
N LEU A 288 3.21 21.33 8.05
CA LEU A 288 4.39 22.07 7.63
C LEU A 288 4.13 23.58 7.73
N PRO A 289 4.86 24.30 8.59
CA PRO A 289 4.73 25.75 8.71
C PRO A 289 5.45 26.47 7.57
N ALA A 290 5.36 27.80 7.55
CA ALA A 290 6.27 28.60 6.75
C ALA A 290 7.72 28.37 7.22
N THR A 291 8.67 28.50 6.29
CA THR A 291 10.11 28.29 6.57
C THR A 291 10.58 29.14 7.76
N GLY A 292 11.46 28.59 8.58
CA GLY A 292 12.00 29.25 9.80
C GLY A 292 11.04 29.32 10.97
N ARG A 293 9.88 28.64 10.89
CA ARG A 293 8.90 28.58 11.99
C ARG A 293 8.83 27.21 12.63
N ALA A 294 8.49 27.17 13.90
CA ALA A 294 8.12 25.96 14.62
C ALA A 294 6.66 25.58 14.37
N ALA A 295 6.36 24.31 14.49
CA ALA A 295 5.01 23.77 14.45
C ALA A 295 4.85 22.65 15.50
N PRO A 296 3.65 22.50 16.10
CA PRO A 296 3.43 21.43 17.05
C PRO A 296 3.52 20.06 16.39
N VAL A 297 4.25 19.14 17.02
CA VAL A 297 4.18 17.71 16.75
C VAL A 297 2.99 17.17 17.51
N ARG A 298 2.00 16.63 16.79
CA ARG A 298 0.78 16.09 17.40
C ARG A 298 0.78 14.55 17.40
N ASP A 299 0.29 13.98 18.48
CA ASP A 299 -0.12 12.57 18.49
C ASP A 299 -1.40 12.41 17.66
N LEU A 300 -1.36 11.59 16.63
CA LEU A 300 -2.48 11.36 15.72
C LEU A 300 -3.68 10.66 16.38
N ARG A 301 -3.46 9.91 17.48
CA ARG A 301 -4.54 9.21 18.20
C ARG A 301 -5.33 10.13 19.12
N THR A 302 -4.64 11.09 19.75
CA THR A 302 -5.22 11.96 20.77
C THR A 302 -5.38 13.41 20.32
N GLY A 303 -4.69 13.81 19.24
CA GLY A 303 -4.61 15.20 18.78
C GLY A 303 -3.74 16.11 19.69
N ARG A 304 -3.16 15.58 20.78
CA ARG A 304 -2.39 16.36 21.74
C ARG A 304 -1.01 16.73 21.20
N PRO A 305 -0.51 17.94 21.48
CA PRO A 305 0.87 18.30 21.19
C PRO A 305 1.81 17.48 22.08
N LEU A 306 2.89 16.96 21.47
CA LEU A 306 3.95 16.19 22.14
C LEU A 306 5.27 16.96 22.22
N GLY A 307 5.44 18.00 21.39
CA GLY A 307 6.64 18.80 21.28
C GLY A 307 6.53 19.73 20.09
N GLU A 308 7.64 20.36 19.73
CA GLU A 308 7.73 21.27 18.59
C GLU A 308 8.70 20.73 17.54
N ALA A 309 8.31 20.82 16.28
CA ALA A 309 9.15 20.57 15.12
C ALA A 309 9.63 21.89 14.53
N GLU A 310 10.86 21.92 14.05
CA GLU A 310 11.41 23.02 13.27
C GLU A 310 11.37 22.68 11.78
N PHE A 311 10.94 23.62 10.95
CA PHE A 311 10.99 23.45 9.51
C PHE A 311 11.83 24.54 8.86
N ARG A 312 12.80 24.13 8.03
CA ARG A 312 13.61 25.01 7.19
C ARG A 312 13.48 24.54 5.75
N GLY A 313 13.14 25.41 4.83
CA GLY A 313 13.01 25.03 3.44
C GLY A 313 13.12 26.19 2.48
N GLU A 314 13.78 25.94 1.36
CA GLU A 314 13.97 26.88 0.27
C GLU A 314 14.01 26.14 -1.07
N ASN A 315 13.47 26.76 -2.12
CA ASN A 315 13.54 26.27 -3.50
C ASN A 315 13.08 24.80 -3.71
N GLY A 316 12.02 24.37 -2.97
CA GLY A 316 11.46 23.02 -3.10
C GLY A 316 12.22 21.93 -2.35
N VAL A 317 13.23 22.30 -1.56
CA VAL A 317 13.92 21.42 -0.62
C VAL A 317 13.69 21.93 0.78
N GLY A 318 13.50 21.02 1.74
CA GLY A 318 13.27 21.38 3.13
C GLY A 318 13.80 20.32 4.09
N GLU A 319 14.02 20.74 5.32
CA GLU A 319 14.42 19.91 6.44
C GLU A 319 13.41 20.09 7.56
N LEU A 320 12.81 18.99 8.00
CA LEU A 320 11.92 18.95 9.14
C LEU A 320 12.62 18.24 10.28
N ARG A 321 12.79 18.93 11.42
CA ARG A 321 13.41 18.42 12.64
C ARG A 321 12.35 18.11 13.67
N LEU A 322 12.26 16.84 14.07
CA LEU A 322 11.39 16.33 15.11
C LEU A 322 12.21 15.98 16.35
N PRO A 323 11.72 16.18 17.60
CA PRO A 323 12.39 15.68 18.78
C PRO A 323 12.61 14.16 18.69
N ALA A 324 13.87 13.71 18.80
CA ALA A 324 14.22 12.28 18.64
C ALA A 324 13.61 11.41 19.76
N GLU A 325 13.36 11.98 20.94
CA GLU A 325 12.69 11.32 22.06
C GLU A 325 11.28 10.81 21.77
N LEU A 326 10.62 11.38 20.73
CA LEU A 326 9.31 10.94 20.28
C LEU A 326 9.37 9.65 19.45
N VAL A 327 10.57 9.18 19.13
CA VAL A 327 10.80 8.02 18.27
C VAL A 327 11.65 6.99 19.02
N PRO A 328 11.06 5.88 19.48
CA PRO A 328 11.82 4.83 20.17
C PRO A 328 12.88 4.22 19.27
N GLU A 329 14.03 3.86 19.85
CA GLU A 329 15.10 3.17 19.15
C GLU A 329 14.66 1.81 18.60
N GLY A 330 15.19 1.41 17.45
CA GLY A 330 14.94 0.10 16.82
C GLY A 330 13.54 -0.08 16.22
N VAL A 331 12.71 0.95 16.25
CA VAL A 331 11.36 0.93 15.62
C VAL A 331 11.47 1.26 14.13
N ARG A 332 10.89 0.41 13.28
CA ARG A 332 10.70 0.76 11.86
C ARG A 332 9.70 1.88 11.74
N LEU A 333 10.08 2.91 11.02
CA LEU A 333 9.27 4.10 10.80
C LEU A 333 8.87 4.21 9.34
N PHE A 334 7.65 4.65 9.13
CA PHE A 334 7.10 4.98 7.82
C PHE A 334 6.62 6.43 7.84
N ALA A 335 6.88 7.14 6.76
CA ALA A 335 6.47 8.52 6.65
C ALA A 335 5.74 8.79 5.34
N LYS A 336 4.84 9.75 5.38
CA LYS A 336 4.03 10.21 4.26
C LYS A 336 3.90 11.72 4.30
N LEU A 337 3.89 12.35 3.12
CA LEU A 337 3.49 13.74 2.97
C LEU A 337 2.03 13.79 2.51
N GLU A 338 1.15 14.08 3.45
CA GLU A 338 -0.29 14.14 3.20
C GLU A 338 -0.67 15.49 2.56
N ARG A 339 -1.58 15.44 1.58
CA ARG A 339 -2.17 16.62 0.96
C ARG A 339 -3.48 16.98 1.66
N ARG A 340 -3.76 18.27 1.79
CA ARG A 340 -5.05 18.71 2.31
C ARG A 340 -6.22 18.41 1.36
N HIS A 341 -5.95 18.34 0.06
CA HIS A 341 -6.97 18.13 -0.97
C HIS A 341 -6.49 17.13 -2.03
N GLY A 342 -7.42 16.36 -2.56
CA GLY A 342 -7.18 15.35 -3.58
C GLY A 342 -7.37 13.94 -3.01
N PHE A 343 -7.68 12.99 -3.87
CA PHE A 343 -7.88 11.59 -3.46
C PHE A 343 -6.58 10.80 -3.48
N PHE A 344 -5.81 10.93 -4.57
CA PHE A 344 -4.55 10.22 -4.71
C PHE A 344 -3.41 10.91 -3.95
N ASP A 345 -2.55 10.12 -3.35
CA ASP A 345 -1.32 10.57 -2.73
C ASP A 345 -0.34 11.20 -3.74
N GLU A 346 0.59 12.00 -3.24
CA GLU A 346 1.69 12.49 -4.07
C GLU A 346 2.68 11.38 -4.42
N ALA A 347 2.96 10.48 -3.45
CA ALA A 347 3.95 9.42 -3.61
C ALA A 347 3.70 8.18 -2.71
N GLY A 348 2.58 8.12 -1.97
CA GLY A 348 2.32 7.08 -0.98
C GLY A 348 3.18 7.23 0.28
N TRP A 349 3.64 6.10 0.85
CA TRP A 349 4.48 6.05 2.05
C TRP A 349 5.92 5.68 1.70
N THR A 350 6.86 6.07 2.56
CA THR A 350 8.24 5.59 2.52
C THR A 350 8.67 5.06 3.88
N GLU A 351 9.48 4.01 3.88
CA GLU A 351 10.16 3.56 5.09
C GLU A 351 11.35 4.48 5.35
N LEU A 352 11.48 4.94 6.59
CA LEU A 352 12.59 5.78 7.01
C LEU A 352 13.76 4.89 7.43
N THR A 353 14.81 4.88 6.63
CA THR A 353 16.11 4.32 7.04
C THR A 353 16.83 5.42 7.82
N VAL A 354 16.82 5.30 9.15
CA VAL A 354 17.47 6.27 10.02
C VAL A 354 18.97 5.97 10.05
N GLY A 355 19.73 6.74 9.30
CA GLY A 355 21.21 6.74 9.35
C GLY A 355 21.71 7.58 10.53
N ALA A 356 22.94 7.31 10.99
CA ALA A 356 23.65 8.29 11.82
C ALA A 356 23.93 9.54 10.97
N ALA A 357 23.74 10.73 11.52
CA ALA A 357 24.12 11.97 10.85
C ALA A 357 25.62 11.91 10.51
N ARG A 358 25.96 12.31 9.29
CA ARG A 358 27.36 12.43 8.84
C ARG A 358 28.02 13.65 9.46
#